data_bca60aa451881fb2b6dc34db0e4ee5d5
#
_entry.id   bca60aa451881fb2b6dc34db0e4ee5d5
#
_cell.length_a   1.000
_cell.length_b   1.000
_cell.length_c   1.000
_cell.angle_alpha   90.00
_cell.angle_beta   90.00
_cell.angle_gamma   90.00
#
_symmetry.space_group_name_H-M   'P 1'
#
loop_
_entity.id
_entity.type
_entity.pdbx_description
1 polymer ?
#
loop_
_entity_poly.entity_id
_entity_poly.type
_entity_poly.pdbx_seq_one_letter_code
_entity_poly.pdbx_strand_id
1 'polypeptide(L)'
;MDCIGKIDDELVVVDWKTSKGGPYPEMMIQLGAYTMMYEAAQPKADVKYGIIMRFGKEDGKFHKHVIDRDKLDAGAQAFRHCCALYNLRRKF
;
A
#
# COMPACT_ATOMS: atom_id res chain seq x y z
N MET A 1 9.75 -0.71 -2.69
CA MET A 1 9.59 0.16 -3.86
C MET A 1 8.18 0.08 -4.40
N ASP A 2 7.53 1.21 -4.50
CA ASP A 2 6.13 1.29 -4.90
C ASP A 2 6.03 1.83 -6.32
N CYS A 3 5.11 1.30 -7.12
CA CYS A 3 4.85 1.85 -8.44
C CYS A 3 3.37 1.75 -8.77
N ILE A 4 2.94 2.58 -9.71
CA ILE A 4 1.59 2.58 -10.24
C ILE A 4 1.67 2.11 -11.68
N GLY A 5 0.81 1.18 -12.05
CA GLY A 5 0.75 0.68 -13.42
C GLY A 5 -0.65 0.25 -13.78
N LYS A 6 -0.83 -0.15 -15.04
CA LYS A 6 -2.11 -0.66 -15.51
C LYS A 6 -2.02 -2.15 -15.75
N ILE A 7 -3.03 -2.88 -15.27
CA ILE A 7 -3.21 -4.30 -15.54
C ILE A 7 -4.64 -4.45 -16.03
N ASP A 8 -4.82 -4.94 -17.26
CA ASP A 8 -6.13 -5.09 -17.90
C ASP A 8 -6.94 -3.78 -17.89
N ASP A 9 -6.26 -2.66 -18.19
CA ASP A 9 -6.80 -1.30 -18.19
C ASP A 9 -7.22 -0.77 -16.83
N GLU A 10 -6.92 -1.51 -15.75
CA GLU A 10 -7.18 -1.06 -14.39
C GLU A 10 -5.90 -0.52 -13.77
N LEU A 11 -6.02 0.60 -13.08
CA LEU A 11 -4.90 1.23 -12.38
C LEU A 11 -4.64 0.47 -11.08
N VAL A 12 -3.39 0.05 -10.89
CA VAL A 12 -3.00 -0.83 -9.78
C VAL A 12 -1.75 -0.28 -9.12
N VAL A 13 -1.72 -0.28 -7.79
CA VAL A 13 -0.51 0.04 -7.05
C VAL A 13 0.24 -1.26 -6.73
N VAL A 14 1.54 -1.28 -6.97
CA VAL A 14 2.37 -2.47 -6.77
C VAL A 14 3.52 -2.13 -5.85
N ASP A 15 3.76 -2.98 -4.86
CA ASP A 15 4.90 -2.85 -3.95
C ASP A 15 5.72 -4.15 -3.98
N TRP A 16 7.03 -4.01 -4.06
CA TRP A 16 7.97 -5.13 -4.08
C TRP A 16 8.66 -5.23 -2.73
N LYS A 17 8.57 -6.38 -2.10
CA LYS A 17 9.15 -6.63 -0.78
C LYS A 17 10.02 -7.88 -0.78
N THR A 18 11.10 -7.82 0.01
CA THR A 18 11.91 -9.00 0.33
C THR A 18 11.75 -9.22 1.83
N SER A 19 11.01 -10.27 2.22
CA SER A 19 10.72 -10.48 3.63
C SER A 19 10.35 -11.93 3.90
N LYS A 20 10.37 -12.30 5.17
CA LYS A 20 9.84 -13.57 5.64
C LYS A 20 8.37 -13.36 6.01
N GLY A 21 7.49 -14.17 5.47
CA GLY A 21 6.07 -14.06 5.77
C GLY A 21 5.45 -12.77 5.23
N GLY A 22 4.27 -12.47 5.67
CA GLY A 22 3.48 -11.31 5.23
C GLY A 22 2.26 -11.72 4.46
N PRO A 23 1.44 -10.77 3.98
CA PRO A 23 1.64 -9.33 4.16
C PRO A 23 1.36 -8.88 5.59
N TYR A 24 2.07 -7.87 6.04
CA TYR A 24 1.91 -7.29 7.37
C TYR A 24 1.03 -6.05 7.31
N PRO A 25 0.36 -5.67 8.44
CA PRO A 25 -0.46 -4.45 8.46
C PRO A 25 0.28 -3.20 8.04
N GLU A 26 1.57 -3.08 8.34
CA GLU A 26 2.38 -1.93 7.95
C GLU A 26 2.45 -1.78 6.43
N MET A 27 2.45 -2.88 5.70
CA MET A 27 2.45 -2.87 4.24
C MET A 27 1.14 -2.31 3.70
N MET A 28 0.02 -2.63 4.35
CA MET A 28 -1.29 -2.10 3.97
C MET A 28 -1.37 -0.60 4.21
N ILE A 29 -0.84 -0.14 5.34
CA ILE A 29 -0.80 1.28 5.68
C ILE A 29 0.04 2.04 4.66
N GLN A 30 1.19 1.50 4.31
CA GLN A 30 2.11 2.10 3.34
C GLN A 30 1.48 2.19 1.95
N LEU A 31 0.88 1.10 1.48
CA LEU A 31 0.22 1.07 0.18
C LEU A 31 -0.99 2.01 0.14
N GLY A 32 -1.79 2.02 1.21
CA GLY A 32 -2.93 2.92 1.31
C GLY A 32 -2.53 4.37 1.29
N ALA A 33 -1.47 4.72 2.03
CA ALA A 33 -0.94 6.08 2.04
C ALA A 33 -0.44 6.50 0.66
N TYR A 34 0.29 5.62 -0.03
CA TYR A 34 0.78 5.89 -1.37
C TYR A 34 -0.36 6.11 -2.35
N THR A 35 -1.38 5.25 -2.30
CA THR A 35 -2.57 5.36 -3.15
C THR A 35 -3.29 6.69 -2.92
N MET A 36 -3.48 7.07 -1.66
CA MET A 36 -4.12 8.33 -1.31
C MET A 36 -3.35 9.53 -1.87
N MET A 37 -2.03 9.54 -1.70
CA MET A 37 -1.19 10.63 -2.19
C MET A 37 -1.20 10.69 -3.72
N TYR A 38 -1.15 9.55 -4.38
CA TYR A 38 -1.20 9.49 -5.84
C TYR A 38 -2.53 10.04 -6.37
N GLU A 39 -3.64 9.63 -5.77
CA GLU A 39 -4.96 10.10 -6.20
C GLU A 39 -5.18 11.57 -5.89
N ALA A 40 -4.56 12.10 -4.84
CA ALA A 40 -4.59 13.52 -4.55
C ALA A 40 -3.83 14.34 -5.60
N ALA A 41 -2.71 13.80 -6.08
CA ALA A 41 -1.91 14.46 -7.12
C ALA A 41 -2.51 14.28 -8.51
N GLN A 42 -3.28 13.21 -8.73
CA GLN A 42 -3.91 12.88 -10.00
C GLN A 42 -5.40 12.67 -9.77
N PRO A 43 -6.21 13.75 -9.72
CA PRO A 43 -7.62 13.65 -9.29
C PRO A 43 -8.49 12.73 -10.15
N LYS A 44 -8.08 12.47 -11.41
CA LYS A 44 -8.83 11.57 -12.29
C LYS A 44 -8.42 10.12 -12.15
N ALA A 45 -7.37 9.84 -11.38
CA ALA A 45 -6.91 8.48 -11.18
C ALA A 45 -7.84 7.75 -10.21
N ASP A 46 -8.08 6.46 -10.51
CA ASP A 46 -8.91 5.60 -9.67
C ASP A 46 -8.18 4.26 -9.54
N VAL A 47 -7.45 4.11 -8.47
CA VAL A 47 -6.70 2.88 -8.20
C VAL A 47 -7.68 1.80 -7.76
N LYS A 48 -7.75 0.70 -8.50
CA LYS A 48 -8.73 -0.36 -8.28
C LYS A 48 -8.33 -1.30 -7.16
N TYR A 49 -7.06 -1.68 -7.12
CA TYR A 49 -6.54 -2.60 -6.09
C TYR A 49 -5.03 -2.45 -6.00
N GLY A 50 -4.44 -3.15 -5.03
CA GLY A 50 -3.00 -3.18 -4.87
C GLY A 50 -2.46 -4.60 -4.95
N ILE A 51 -1.17 -4.70 -5.21
CA ILE A 51 -0.46 -5.98 -5.23
C ILE A 51 0.81 -5.81 -4.40
N ILE A 52 1.04 -6.74 -3.48
CA ILE A 52 2.33 -6.88 -2.81
C ILE A 52 3.02 -8.10 -3.42
N MET A 53 4.13 -7.86 -4.11
CA MET A 53 4.97 -8.91 -4.64
C MET A 53 6.09 -9.15 -3.64
N ARG A 54 6.07 -10.31 -3.00
CA ARG A 54 7.05 -10.67 -1.98
C ARG A 54 7.98 -11.76 -2.51
N PHE A 55 9.27 -11.50 -2.44
CA PHE A 55 10.25 -12.54 -2.69
C PHE A 55 10.58 -13.21 -1.36
N GLY A 56 10.23 -14.50 -1.25
CA GLY A 56 10.46 -15.26 -0.04
C GLY A 56 11.91 -15.66 0.10
N LYS A 57 12.57 -15.18 1.16
CA LYS A 57 13.96 -15.55 1.44
C LYS A 57 14.10 -17.02 1.82
N GLU A 58 13.05 -17.57 2.42
CA GLU A 58 13.03 -18.95 2.91
C GLU A 58 12.89 -19.98 1.80
N ASP A 59 12.20 -19.66 0.71
CA ASP A 59 11.93 -20.61 -0.37
C ASP A 59 12.41 -20.14 -1.75
N GLY A 60 12.87 -18.89 -1.86
CA GLY A 60 13.35 -18.31 -3.11
C GLY A 60 12.27 -18.10 -4.15
N LYS A 61 11.00 -18.05 -3.75
CA LYS A 61 9.86 -17.91 -4.66
C LYS A 61 9.19 -16.56 -4.50
N PHE A 62 8.52 -16.13 -5.58
CA PHE A 62 7.69 -14.94 -5.53
C PHE A 62 6.29 -15.31 -5.03
N HIS A 63 5.77 -14.47 -4.15
CA HIS A 63 4.42 -14.59 -3.60
C HIS A 63 3.65 -13.33 -3.93
N LYS A 64 2.48 -13.50 -4.56
CA LYS A 64 1.62 -12.39 -4.95
C LYS A 64 0.47 -12.29 -3.96
N HIS A 65 0.31 -11.11 -3.37
CA HIS A 65 -0.81 -10.81 -2.47
C HIS A 65 -1.63 -9.69 -3.07
N VAL A 66 -2.89 -9.96 -3.39
CA VAL A 66 -3.81 -8.96 -3.92
C VAL A 66 -4.49 -8.27 -2.76
N ILE A 67 -4.44 -6.93 -2.76
CA ILE A 67 -5.01 -6.09 -1.72
C ILE A 67 -6.18 -5.33 -2.34
N ASP A 68 -7.38 -5.63 -1.90
CA ASP A 68 -8.57 -4.97 -2.45
C ASP A 68 -8.63 -3.49 -2.05
N ARG A 69 -9.50 -2.74 -2.73
CA ARG A 69 -9.61 -1.30 -2.52
C ARG A 69 -10.01 -0.97 -1.07
N ASP A 70 -10.86 -1.78 -0.45
CA ASP A 70 -11.28 -1.55 0.93
C ASP A 70 -10.11 -1.60 1.88
N LYS A 71 -9.18 -2.52 1.67
CA LYS A 71 -7.96 -2.60 2.49
C LYS A 71 -7.03 -1.42 2.24
N LEU A 72 -6.94 -0.96 0.98
CA LEU A 72 -6.16 0.24 0.67
C LEU A 72 -6.75 1.46 1.37
N ASP A 73 -8.06 1.60 1.36
CA ASP A 73 -8.73 2.72 2.04
C ASP A 73 -8.54 2.65 3.55
N ALA A 74 -8.63 1.45 4.13
CA ALA A 74 -8.36 1.25 5.55
C ALA A 74 -6.91 1.61 5.89
N GLY A 75 -5.97 1.22 5.03
CA GLY A 75 -4.56 1.58 5.20
C GLY A 75 -4.33 3.08 5.16
N ALA A 76 -4.98 3.78 4.23
CA ALA A 76 -4.90 5.24 4.13
C ALA A 76 -5.47 5.91 5.39
N GLN A 77 -6.60 5.40 5.89
CA GLN A 77 -7.21 5.90 7.10
C GLN A 77 -6.30 5.70 8.31
N ALA A 78 -5.70 4.52 8.43
CA ALA A 78 -4.75 4.23 9.50
C ALA A 78 -3.54 5.18 9.43
N PHE A 79 -3.05 5.46 8.23
CA PHE A 79 -1.96 6.41 8.04
C PHE A 79 -2.33 7.80 8.54
N ARG A 80 -3.55 8.27 8.23
CA ARG A 80 -4.03 9.58 8.71
C ARG A 80 -4.09 9.63 10.23
N HIS A 81 -4.53 8.55 10.87
CA HIS A 81 -4.56 8.47 12.33
C HIS A 81 -3.15 8.48 12.91
N CYS A 82 -2.20 7.81 12.29
CA CYS A 82 -0.80 7.83 12.71
C CYS A 82 -0.22 9.24 12.60
N CYS A 83 -0.51 9.95 11.53
CA CYS A 83 -0.06 11.34 11.36
C CYS A 83 -0.66 12.25 12.43
N ALA A 84 -1.96 12.10 12.71
CA ALA A 84 -2.62 12.88 13.75
C ALA A 84 -2.00 12.62 15.11
N LEU A 85 -1.75 11.36 15.45
CA LEU A 85 -1.12 10.98 16.71
C LEU A 85 0.28 11.57 16.81
N TYR A 86 1.06 11.50 15.74
CA TYR A 86 2.41 12.05 15.72
C TYR A 86 2.39 13.56 15.97
N ASN A 87 1.47 14.28 15.33
CA ASN A 87 1.34 15.73 15.49
C ASN A 87 0.94 16.09 16.92
N LEU A 88 0.04 15.33 17.51
CA LEU A 88 -0.36 15.55 18.91
C LEU A 88 0.79 15.27 19.88
N ARG A 89 1.54 14.21 19.62
CA ARG A 89 2.67 13.82 20.45
C ARG A 89 3.74 14.91 20.53
N ARG A 90 3.92 15.66 19.46
CA ARG A 90 4.89 16.77 19.43
C ARG A 90 4.53 17.91 20.37
N LYS A 91 3.28 17.96 20.85
CA LYS A 91 2.82 18.99 21.78
C LYS A 91 3.05 18.63 23.23
N PHE A 92 3.50 17.42 23.51
CA PHE A 92 3.77 16.95 24.87
C PHE A 92 5.25 17.23 25.29
#